data_bd02c6dfd11552150d4a092eda679a5c
#
_entry.id   bd02c6dfd11552150d4a092eda679a5c
#
_cell.length_a   1.000
_cell.length_b   1.000
_cell.length_c   1.000
_cell.angle_alpha   90.00
_cell.angle_beta   90.00
_cell.angle_gamma   90.00
#
_symmetry.space_group_name_H-M   'P 1'
#
loop_
_entity.id
_entity.type
_entity.pdbx_description
1 polymer ?
#
loop_
_entity_poly.entity_id
_entity_poly.type
_entity_poly.pdbx_seq_one_letter_code
_entity_poly.pdbx_strand_id
1 'polypeptide(L)'
;MAMDTVYIETSIVSHAAAWPSSDPGTAVLQDQAKRWMNEQRPLYDVVTSQLVIDEAGMGDPDAASRRLEMLEGIPVLPVNPDAEAVADEIVRRSMMPASARIDALHVATAALAGVQYLLTQNCKHIANAHELPRIYRLLDGLGLSGMLICTPLEFLGGNDDDT
;
A
#
# COMPACT_ATOMS: atom_id res chain seq x y z
N MET A 1 -13.33 -13.29 -16.33
CA MET A 1 -11.90 -13.09 -16.10
C MET A 1 -11.65 -12.70 -14.65
N ALA A 2 -10.57 -13.20 -14.08
CA ALA A 2 -10.20 -12.79 -12.73
C ALA A 2 -9.83 -11.31 -12.70
N MET A 3 -10.24 -10.61 -11.65
CA MET A 3 -9.85 -9.21 -11.41
C MET A 3 -8.41 -9.17 -10.91
N ASP A 4 -7.71 -8.09 -11.21
CA ASP A 4 -6.37 -7.86 -10.66
C ASP A 4 -6.45 -7.64 -9.15
N THR A 5 -5.46 -8.10 -8.44
CA THR A 5 -5.38 -7.99 -6.97
C THR A 5 -4.58 -6.77 -6.57
N VAL A 6 -5.15 -5.99 -5.66
CA VAL A 6 -4.52 -4.80 -5.10
C VAL A 6 -4.33 -4.98 -3.60
N TYR A 7 -3.11 -4.82 -3.14
CA TYR A 7 -2.79 -4.72 -1.71
C TYR A 7 -2.87 -3.25 -1.30
N ILE A 8 -3.71 -2.93 -0.31
CA ILE A 8 -3.77 -1.57 0.23
C ILE A 8 -2.90 -1.45 1.47
N GLU A 9 -1.96 -0.53 1.43
CA GLU A 9 -1.04 -0.22 2.52
C GLU A 9 -1.68 0.82 3.45
N THR A 10 -1.18 0.93 4.66
CA THR A 10 -1.79 1.71 5.74
C THR A 10 -2.02 3.18 5.39
N SER A 11 -1.14 3.81 4.61
CA SER A 11 -1.30 5.23 4.25
C SER A 11 -2.60 5.51 3.48
N ILE A 12 -3.05 4.54 2.67
CA ILE A 12 -4.32 4.65 1.94
C ILE A 12 -5.49 4.75 2.91
N VAL A 13 -5.55 3.83 3.86
CA VAL A 13 -6.63 3.79 4.86
C VAL A 13 -6.58 5.02 5.76
N SER A 14 -5.38 5.42 6.17
CA SER A 14 -5.19 6.59 7.02
C SER A 14 -5.70 7.87 6.36
N HIS A 15 -5.39 8.08 5.10
CA HIS A 15 -5.89 9.25 4.39
C HIS A 15 -7.38 9.15 4.05
N ALA A 16 -7.85 7.98 3.60
CA ALA A 16 -9.25 7.79 3.22
C ALA A 16 -10.22 7.90 4.40
N ALA A 17 -9.82 7.46 5.59
CA ALA A 17 -10.64 7.47 6.80
C ALA A 17 -10.51 8.75 7.62
N ALA A 18 -9.54 9.60 7.33
CA ALA A 18 -9.25 10.78 8.13
C ALA A 18 -10.32 11.89 7.98
N TRP A 19 -10.46 12.71 9.03
CA TRP A 19 -11.18 13.98 8.91
C TRP A 19 -10.45 14.90 7.94
N PRO A 20 -11.19 15.76 7.18
CA PRO A 20 -10.56 16.65 6.22
C PRO A 20 -9.47 17.51 6.85
N SER A 21 -8.29 17.51 6.24
CA SER A 21 -7.16 18.32 6.69
C SER A 21 -7.25 19.75 6.17
N SER A 22 -6.81 20.71 6.97
CA SER A 22 -6.64 22.10 6.54
C SER A 22 -5.36 22.31 5.73
N ASP A 23 -4.42 21.36 5.77
CA ASP A 23 -3.21 21.40 4.95
C ASP A 23 -3.53 21.00 3.51
N PRO A 24 -3.27 21.87 2.51
CA PRO A 24 -3.64 21.59 1.12
C PRO A 24 -3.00 20.33 0.54
N GLY A 25 -1.74 20.06 0.87
CA GLY A 25 -1.04 18.87 0.39
C GLY A 25 -1.67 17.59 0.94
N THR A 26 -1.94 17.56 2.24
CA THR A 26 -2.61 16.43 2.88
C THR A 26 -4.04 16.25 2.36
N ALA A 27 -4.76 17.34 2.14
CA ALA A 27 -6.12 17.30 1.59
C ALA A 27 -6.18 16.64 0.22
N VAL A 28 -5.19 16.88 -0.64
CA VAL A 28 -5.08 16.24 -1.96
C VAL A 28 -4.89 14.73 -1.81
N LEU A 29 -4.00 14.29 -0.91
CA LEU A 29 -3.78 12.86 -0.66
C LEU A 29 -5.04 12.18 -0.11
N GLN A 30 -5.74 12.85 0.80
CA GLN A 30 -7.00 12.36 1.34
C GLN A 30 -8.07 12.20 0.24
N ASP A 31 -8.20 13.17 -0.64
CA ASP A 31 -9.15 13.12 -1.75
C ASP A 31 -8.83 11.96 -2.70
N GLN A 32 -7.59 11.80 -3.09
CA GLN A 32 -7.15 10.71 -3.96
C GLN A 32 -7.41 9.34 -3.34
N ALA A 33 -7.12 9.16 -2.05
CA ALA A 33 -7.37 7.90 -1.36
C ALA A 33 -8.88 7.59 -1.26
N LYS A 34 -9.70 8.58 -0.93
CA LYS A 34 -11.16 8.43 -0.88
C LYS A 34 -11.74 8.09 -2.24
N ARG A 35 -11.32 8.77 -3.29
CA ARG A 35 -11.76 8.50 -4.66
C ARG A 35 -11.39 7.08 -5.08
N TRP A 36 -10.17 6.64 -4.79
CA TRP A 36 -9.76 5.27 -5.10
C TRP A 36 -10.66 4.25 -4.40
N MET A 37 -10.90 4.42 -3.10
CA MET A 37 -11.75 3.51 -2.33
C MET A 37 -13.20 3.49 -2.82
N ASN A 38 -13.71 4.61 -3.31
CA ASN A 38 -15.09 4.71 -3.78
C ASN A 38 -15.27 4.31 -5.25
N GLU A 39 -14.35 4.69 -6.11
CA GLU A 39 -14.49 4.57 -7.57
C GLU A 39 -13.71 3.38 -8.15
N GLN A 40 -12.52 3.11 -7.65
CA GLN A 40 -11.62 2.09 -8.21
C GLN A 40 -11.73 0.74 -7.51
N ARG A 41 -11.86 0.74 -6.19
CA ARG A 41 -11.92 -0.49 -5.39
C ARG A 41 -12.88 -1.55 -5.95
N PRO A 42 -14.09 -1.22 -6.41
CA PRO A 42 -15.01 -2.23 -6.94
C PRO A 42 -14.51 -2.96 -8.19
N LEU A 43 -13.48 -2.45 -8.85
CA LEU A 43 -12.90 -3.02 -10.08
C LEU A 43 -11.80 -4.04 -9.79
N TYR A 44 -11.40 -4.22 -8.53
CA TYR A 44 -10.26 -5.04 -8.14
C TYR A 44 -10.61 -6.01 -7.02
N ASP A 45 -9.82 -7.08 -6.93
CA ASP A 45 -9.76 -7.92 -5.73
C ASP A 45 -8.82 -7.25 -4.74
N VAL A 46 -9.37 -6.70 -3.66
CA VAL A 46 -8.58 -5.95 -2.68
C VAL A 46 -8.21 -6.86 -1.52
N VAL A 47 -6.95 -6.79 -1.13
CA VAL A 47 -6.41 -7.47 0.06
C VAL A 47 -5.66 -6.47 0.93
N THR A 48 -5.47 -6.81 2.18
CA THR A 48 -4.63 -6.07 3.12
C THR A 48 -3.79 -7.07 3.93
N SER A 49 -3.16 -6.64 5.01
CA SER A 49 -2.36 -7.55 5.84
C SER A 49 -2.57 -7.27 7.32
N GLN A 50 -2.08 -8.19 8.14
CA GLN A 50 -2.03 -7.98 9.59
C GLN A 50 -1.22 -6.75 9.98
N LEU A 51 -0.19 -6.40 9.20
CA LEU A 51 0.57 -5.15 9.40
C LEU A 51 -0.32 -3.92 9.33
N VAL A 52 -1.20 -3.86 8.33
CA VAL A 52 -2.13 -2.74 8.13
C VAL A 52 -3.13 -2.69 9.29
N ILE A 53 -3.67 -3.83 9.69
CA ILE A 53 -4.60 -3.92 10.83
C ILE A 53 -3.92 -3.38 12.10
N ASP A 54 -2.70 -3.81 12.38
CA ASP A 54 -1.97 -3.41 13.58
C ASP A 54 -1.67 -1.90 13.56
N GLU A 55 -1.17 -1.38 12.45
CA GLU A 55 -0.90 0.05 12.30
C GLU A 55 -2.18 0.89 12.35
N ALA A 56 -3.24 0.44 11.71
CA ALA A 56 -4.53 1.15 11.68
C ALA A 56 -5.17 1.25 13.06
N GLY A 57 -4.89 0.29 13.93
CA GLY A 57 -5.40 0.28 15.30
C GLY A 57 -4.64 1.18 16.29
N MET A 58 -3.56 1.82 15.85
CA MET A 58 -2.72 2.67 16.70
C MET A 58 -3.21 4.13 16.73
N GLY A 59 -2.78 4.86 17.75
CA GLY A 59 -3.01 6.30 17.89
C GLY A 59 -4.37 6.63 18.49
N ASP A 60 -4.95 7.73 18.03
CA ASP A 60 -6.24 8.21 18.55
C ASP A 60 -7.33 7.15 18.37
N PRO A 61 -8.08 6.82 19.46
CA PRO A 61 -9.09 5.74 19.39
C PRO A 61 -10.18 5.96 18.33
N ASP A 62 -10.66 7.18 18.15
CA ASP A 62 -11.69 7.48 17.16
C ASP A 62 -11.16 7.33 15.73
N ALA A 63 -9.95 7.84 15.49
CA ALA A 63 -9.28 7.69 14.19
C ALA A 63 -8.99 6.21 13.89
N ALA A 64 -8.50 5.46 14.88
CA ALA A 64 -8.24 4.02 14.74
C ALA A 64 -9.53 3.25 14.41
N SER A 65 -10.62 3.55 15.11
CA SER A 65 -11.92 2.91 14.86
C SER A 65 -12.39 3.13 13.42
N ARG A 66 -12.23 4.33 12.89
CA ARG A 66 -12.63 4.66 11.52
C ARG A 66 -11.77 3.92 10.48
N ARG A 67 -10.47 3.82 10.73
CA ARG A 67 -9.56 3.06 9.85
C ARG A 67 -9.92 1.58 9.85
N LEU A 68 -10.13 0.99 11.02
CA LEU A 68 -10.48 -0.43 11.15
C LEU A 68 -11.84 -0.74 10.53
N GLU A 69 -12.81 0.15 10.67
CA GLU A 69 -14.11 0.01 10.03
C GLU A 69 -14.00 -0.03 8.49
N MET A 70 -13.13 0.82 7.93
CA MET A 70 -12.87 0.84 6.48
C MET A 70 -12.24 -0.47 5.98
N LEU A 71 -11.51 -1.18 6.83
CA LEU A 71 -10.86 -2.45 6.51
C LEU A 71 -11.78 -3.67 6.67
N GLU A 72 -12.97 -3.51 7.25
CA GLU A 72 -13.90 -4.62 7.44
C GLU A 72 -14.24 -5.31 6.12
N GLY A 73 -14.20 -6.64 6.13
CA GLY A 73 -14.55 -7.46 4.97
C GLY A 73 -13.43 -7.61 3.93
N ILE A 74 -12.30 -6.92 4.10
CA ILE A 74 -11.14 -7.08 3.22
C ILE A 74 -10.31 -8.28 3.70
N PRO A 75 -9.97 -9.25 2.83
CA PRO A 75 -9.12 -10.37 3.21
C PRO A 75 -7.77 -9.90 3.75
N VAL A 76 -7.34 -10.51 4.87
CA VAL A 76 -6.14 -10.13 5.60
C VAL A 76 -5.03 -11.17 5.37
N LEU A 77 -3.93 -10.75 4.76
CA LEU A 77 -2.76 -11.60 4.56
C LEU A 77 -1.96 -11.70 5.85
N PRO A 78 -1.48 -12.90 6.23
CA PRO A 78 -0.60 -13.04 7.38
C PRO A 78 0.81 -12.54 7.06
N VAL A 79 1.55 -12.15 8.09
CA VAL A 79 2.99 -11.88 7.99
C VAL A 79 3.71 -13.15 8.41
N ASN A 80 4.31 -13.83 7.47
CA ASN A 80 5.01 -15.08 7.71
C ASN A 80 6.54 -14.89 7.76
N PRO A 81 7.31 -15.91 8.20
CA PRO A 81 8.78 -15.81 8.26
C PRO A 81 9.43 -15.52 6.90
N ASP A 82 8.84 -15.95 5.78
CA ASP A 82 9.37 -15.65 4.45
C ASP A 82 9.28 -14.16 4.14
N ALA A 83 8.18 -13.50 4.54
CA ALA A 83 8.02 -12.06 4.40
C ALA A 83 9.07 -11.31 5.22
N GLU A 84 9.34 -11.75 6.43
CA GLU A 84 10.37 -11.17 7.28
C GLU A 84 11.76 -11.32 6.65
N ALA A 85 12.09 -12.48 6.09
CA ALA A 85 13.35 -12.70 5.40
C ALA A 85 13.52 -11.80 4.17
N VAL A 86 12.48 -11.66 3.36
CA VAL A 86 12.49 -10.75 2.20
C VAL A 86 12.62 -9.29 2.64
N ALA A 87 11.93 -8.89 3.70
CA ALA A 87 12.04 -7.53 4.24
C ALA A 87 13.46 -7.23 4.72
N ASP A 88 14.13 -8.17 5.38
CA ASP A 88 15.52 -8.03 5.80
C ASP A 88 16.46 -7.87 4.60
N GLU A 89 16.22 -8.60 3.51
CA GLU A 89 16.98 -8.42 2.26
C GLU A 89 16.74 -7.03 1.63
N ILE A 90 15.50 -6.54 1.64
CA ILE A 90 15.18 -5.20 1.13
C ILE A 90 15.96 -4.14 1.92
N VAL A 91 15.94 -4.21 3.23
CA VAL A 91 16.66 -3.26 4.09
C VAL A 91 18.17 -3.35 3.85
N ARG A 92 18.70 -4.58 3.72
CA ARG A 92 20.13 -4.79 3.55
C ARG A 92 20.66 -4.36 2.19
N ARG A 93 19.89 -4.53 1.11
CA ARG A 93 20.36 -4.32 -0.27
C ARG A 93 19.82 -3.05 -0.93
N SER A 94 18.75 -2.47 -0.40
CA SER A 94 18.17 -1.24 -0.94
C SER A 94 18.64 -0.03 -0.13
N MET A 95 18.21 1.14 -0.57
CA MET A 95 18.42 2.37 0.19
C MET A 95 17.39 2.58 1.31
N MET A 96 16.52 1.61 1.53
CA MET A 96 15.54 1.68 2.61
C MET A 96 16.26 1.51 3.96
N PRO A 97 16.18 2.50 4.86
CA PRO A 97 16.88 2.42 6.14
C PRO A 97 16.28 1.36 7.06
N ALA A 98 17.05 0.91 8.05
CA ALA A 98 16.58 -0.07 9.03
C ALA A 98 15.32 0.40 9.78
N SER A 99 15.16 1.72 9.98
CA SER A 99 13.97 2.32 10.57
C SER A 99 12.70 2.15 9.71
N ALA A 100 12.86 1.80 8.44
CA ALA A 100 11.74 1.56 7.52
C ALA A 100 11.44 0.07 7.34
N ARG A 101 11.85 -0.80 8.29
CA ARG A 101 11.64 -2.24 8.19
C ARG A 101 10.17 -2.62 8.03
N ILE A 102 9.25 -1.90 8.67
CA ILE A 102 7.81 -2.15 8.53
C ILE A 102 7.38 -1.86 7.08
N ASP A 103 7.90 -0.79 6.47
CA ASP A 103 7.62 -0.48 5.07
C ASP A 103 8.13 -1.59 4.15
N ALA A 104 9.32 -2.12 4.43
CA ALA A 104 9.85 -3.28 3.71
C ALA A 104 8.98 -4.53 3.89
N LEU A 105 8.40 -4.72 5.07
CA LEU A 105 7.46 -5.84 5.32
C LEU A 105 6.19 -5.72 4.49
N HIS A 106 5.66 -4.52 4.28
CA HIS A 106 4.52 -4.32 3.38
C HIS A 106 4.87 -4.76 1.96
N VAL A 107 6.03 -4.34 1.46
CA VAL A 107 6.51 -4.74 0.13
C VAL A 107 6.67 -6.25 0.03
N ALA A 108 7.33 -6.86 1.00
CA ALA A 108 7.58 -8.30 1.03
C ALA A 108 6.27 -9.11 1.10
N THR A 109 5.36 -8.72 1.98
CA THR A 109 4.07 -9.39 2.16
C THR A 109 3.23 -9.36 0.88
N ALA A 110 3.14 -8.20 0.24
CA ALA A 110 2.43 -8.04 -1.01
C ALA A 110 3.06 -8.86 -2.15
N ALA A 111 4.39 -8.80 -2.28
CA ALA A 111 5.11 -9.54 -3.33
C ALA A 111 4.96 -11.05 -3.19
N LEU A 112 5.08 -11.58 -1.98
CA LEU A 112 4.91 -13.02 -1.71
C LEU A 112 3.49 -13.50 -1.95
N ALA A 113 2.49 -12.63 -1.76
CA ALA A 113 1.10 -12.95 -2.06
C ALA A 113 0.78 -12.92 -3.57
N GLY A 114 1.71 -12.44 -4.39
CA GLY A 114 1.53 -12.42 -5.85
C GLY A 114 0.52 -11.38 -6.32
N VAL A 115 0.31 -10.30 -5.59
CA VAL A 115 -0.60 -9.23 -6.01
C VAL A 115 -0.03 -8.48 -7.23
N GLN A 116 -0.91 -7.94 -8.07
CA GLN A 116 -0.50 -7.13 -9.21
C GLN A 116 -0.07 -5.73 -8.81
N TYR A 117 -0.73 -5.17 -7.79
CA TYR A 117 -0.49 -3.79 -7.37
C TYR A 117 -0.33 -3.68 -5.86
N LEU A 118 0.72 -3.00 -5.42
CA LEU A 118 0.83 -2.48 -4.05
C LEU A 118 0.46 -1.01 -4.09
N LEU A 119 -0.69 -0.67 -3.53
CA LEU A 119 -1.22 0.69 -3.49
C LEU A 119 -0.80 1.38 -2.21
N THR A 120 -0.10 2.51 -2.34
CA THR A 120 0.45 3.26 -1.21
C THR A 120 0.51 4.75 -1.51
N GLN A 121 0.50 5.56 -0.46
CA GLN A 121 0.83 6.99 -0.52
C GLN A 121 2.12 7.31 0.26
N ASN A 122 2.83 6.28 0.71
CA ASN A 122 4.15 6.43 1.32
C ASN A 122 5.21 6.58 0.22
N CYS A 123 5.42 7.81 -0.23
CA CYS A 123 6.40 8.12 -1.29
C CYS A 123 7.82 8.31 -0.75
N LYS A 124 8.01 8.31 0.57
CA LYS A 124 9.34 8.42 1.17
C LYS A 124 10.10 7.09 1.13
N HIS A 125 9.43 6.00 1.46
CA HIS A 125 10.08 4.69 1.59
C HIS A 125 9.56 3.62 0.62
N ILE A 126 8.29 3.66 0.24
CA ILE A 126 7.69 2.60 -0.59
C ILE A 126 7.60 3.05 -2.05
N ALA A 127 6.81 4.06 -2.37
CA ALA A 127 6.66 4.58 -3.73
C ALA A 127 7.69 5.66 -4.03
N ASN A 128 8.96 5.38 -3.76
CA ASN A 128 10.05 6.32 -3.99
C ASN A 128 10.71 6.03 -5.34
N ALA A 129 10.64 6.98 -6.27
CA ALA A 129 11.13 6.80 -7.62
C ALA A 129 12.63 6.46 -7.69
N HIS A 130 13.43 6.93 -6.74
CA HIS A 130 14.86 6.61 -6.67
C HIS A 130 15.11 5.18 -6.21
N GLU A 131 14.22 4.61 -5.40
CA GLU A 131 14.37 3.27 -4.81
C GLU A 131 13.66 2.19 -5.60
N LEU A 132 12.56 2.51 -6.29
CA LEU A 132 11.74 1.53 -7.01
C LEU A 132 12.53 0.63 -7.95
N PRO A 133 13.47 1.13 -8.80
CA PRO A 133 14.24 0.24 -9.66
C PRO A 133 15.05 -0.80 -8.90
N ARG A 134 15.59 -0.44 -7.74
CA ARG A 134 16.36 -1.36 -6.88
C ARG A 134 15.47 -2.40 -6.22
N ILE A 135 14.31 -1.96 -5.71
CA ILE A 135 13.31 -2.85 -5.12
C ILE A 135 12.84 -3.87 -6.17
N TYR A 136 12.49 -3.43 -7.37
CA TYR A 136 12.04 -4.31 -8.44
C TYR A 136 13.12 -5.32 -8.85
N ARG A 137 14.37 -4.89 -8.98
CA ARG A 137 15.48 -5.81 -9.28
C ARG A 137 15.70 -6.84 -8.18
N LEU A 138 15.60 -6.43 -6.92
CA LEU A 138 15.74 -7.34 -5.80
C LEU A 138 14.63 -8.38 -5.81
N LEU A 139 13.38 -7.95 -5.96
CA LEU A 139 12.22 -8.84 -6.02
C LEU A 139 12.33 -9.80 -7.22
N ASP A 140 12.75 -9.30 -8.37
CA ASP A 140 12.97 -10.11 -9.58
C ASP A 140 14.03 -11.18 -9.32
N GLY A 141 15.14 -10.82 -8.68
CA GLY A 141 16.20 -11.77 -8.30
C GLY A 141 15.75 -12.83 -7.30
N LEU A 142 14.69 -12.56 -6.53
CA LEU A 142 14.10 -13.53 -5.60
C LEU A 142 12.95 -14.32 -6.22
N GLY A 143 12.67 -14.15 -7.51
CA GLY A 143 11.55 -14.80 -8.19
C GLY A 143 10.19 -14.21 -7.86
N LEU A 144 10.14 -12.97 -7.38
CA LEU A 144 8.93 -12.25 -6.97
C LEU A 144 8.62 -11.06 -7.89
N SER A 145 8.84 -11.24 -9.19
CA SER A 145 8.61 -10.18 -10.18
C SER A 145 7.13 -9.99 -10.49
N GLY A 146 6.81 -8.84 -11.08
CA GLY A 146 5.50 -8.56 -11.68
C GLY A 146 4.60 -7.63 -10.89
N MET A 147 4.87 -7.42 -9.59
CA MET A 147 4.10 -6.46 -8.80
C MET A 147 4.52 -5.02 -9.15
N LEU A 148 3.54 -4.14 -9.31
CA LEU A 148 3.76 -2.72 -9.47
C LEU A 148 3.42 -1.97 -8.19
N ILE A 149 4.32 -1.12 -7.74
CA ILE A 149 4.09 -0.22 -6.60
C ILE A 149 3.61 1.12 -7.18
N CYS A 150 2.45 1.57 -6.74
CA CYS A 150 1.80 2.75 -7.31
C CYS A 150 0.98 3.51 -6.26
N THR A 151 0.60 4.72 -6.60
CA THR A 151 -0.27 5.58 -5.80
C THR A 151 -1.68 5.61 -6.42
N PRO A 152 -2.69 6.08 -5.69
CA PRO A 152 -4.03 6.24 -6.26
C PRO A 152 -4.08 7.08 -7.53
N LEU A 153 -3.17 8.04 -7.66
CA LEU A 153 -3.15 8.96 -8.79
C LEU A 153 -3.02 8.24 -10.14
N GLU A 154 -2.19 7.19 -10.22
CA GLU A 154 -2.00 6.43 -11.46
C GLU A 154 -3.25 5.68 -11.90
N PHE A 155 -4.15 5.35 -10.95
CA PHE A 155 -5.43 4.72 -11.26
C PHE A 155 -6.50 5.73 -11.68
N LEU A 156 -6.42 6.96 -11.21
CA LEU A 156 -7.46 7.98 -11.41
C LEU A 156 -7.29 8.76 -12.70
N GLY A 157 -6.11 8.75 -13.31
CA GLY A 157 -5.78 9.56 -14.48
C GLY A 157 -6.31 9.03 -15.82
N GLY A 158 -6.94 7.85 -15.85
CA GLY A 158 -7.37 7.20 -17.09
C GLY A 158 -8.80 7.51 -17.54
N ASN A 159 -9.58 8.20 -16.73
CA ASN A 159 -11.02 8.39 -16.98
C ASN A 159 -11.41 9.82 -17.43
N ASP A 160 -10.46 10.73 -17.56
CA ASP A 160 -10.74 12.13 -17.91
C ASP A 160 -10.68 12.41 -19.43
N ASP A 161 -10.37 11.40 -20.24
CA ASP A 161 -10.19 11.57 -21.69
C ASP A 161 -11.45 11.30 -22.54
N ASP A 162 -12.60 11.03 -21.93
CA ASP A 162 -13.86 10.78 -22.63
C ASP A 162 -14.79 12.00 -22.68
N THR A 163 -14.23 13.20 -22.79
CA THR A 163 -15.03 14.39 -23.07
C THR A 163 -14.64 15.02 -24.38
#